data_6062a2f58a358f6a3a5b181c585c2447
#
_entry.id   6062a2f58a358f6a3a5b181c585c2447
#
_cell.length_a   1.000
_cell.length_b   1.000
_cell.length_c   1.000
_cell.angle_alpha   90.00
_cell.angle_beta   90.00
_cell.angle_gamma   90.00
#
_symmetry.space_group_name_H-M   'P 1'
#
loop_
_entity.id
_entity.type
_entity.pdbx_description
1 polymer ?
#
loop_
_entity_poly.entity_id
_entity_poly.type
_entity_poly.pdbx_seq_one_letter_code
_entity_poly.pdbx_strand_id
1 'polypeptide(L)'
;MIKVGINGFGRIGRFVFRAAQTRNDIQIVGINDLCPVDYLAYMLKYDTMHGKFEGTIEADVENSKLIVNGKEIRVTAERNPADLKWNEVGAEYVVESTGLFLTKEKAQAHIEAGATYVVMSAPSKDDTPMFVCGVNENTYVKGTQFVSNASCTTNCLAPIAKVLNAKWGITGGLMTTVHSTTATQKTVDGPSMKDWRGGRAASGNIIPSSTGAAKAVGKVIPELNGKLTGMSMRVPTLDVSVVDLTVNLAKPATYAEICAAMKEASEGELKGVLGYTEDAVVSSDFLGDTHTSIFDAKAGIALTDTFVKVVSWYDNEIGYSNKVLDLIAHMAKVNG
;
A
#
# COMPACT_ATOMS: atom_id res chain seq x y z
N MET A 1 23.27 -0.96 -4.69
CA MET A 1 21.92 -1.40 -5.12
C MET A 1 21.38 -2.29 -4.02
N ILE A 2 20.20 -1.95 -3.49
CA ILE A 2 19.54 -2.66 -2.39
C ILE A 2 18.96 -3.96 -2.93
N LYS A 3 19.34 -5.10 -2.37
CA LYS A 3 18.85 -6.42 -2.78
C LYS A 3 17.61 -6.80 -1.98
N VAL A 4 16.53 -7.10 -2.67
CA VAL A 4 15.20 -7.34 -2.08
C VAL A 4 14.67 -8.71 -2.49
N GLY A 5 14.18 -9.47 -1.50
CA GLY A 5 13.36 -10.66 -1.69
C GLY A 5 11.87 -10.34 -1.60
N ILE A 6 11.02 -11.07 -2.29
CA ILE A 6 9.57 -10.95 -2.20
C ILE A 6 9.00 -12.29 -1.74
N ASN A 7 8.30 -12.30 -0.61
CA ASN A 7 7.53 -13.45 -0.15
C ASN A 7 6.03 -13.23 -0.43
N GLY A 8 5.47 -14.03 -1.34
CA GLY A 8 4.12 -13.88 -1.90
C GLY A 8 4.12 -13.04 -3.18
N PHE A 9 3.87 -13.70 -4.31
CA PHE A 9 3.84 -13.05 -5.63
C PHE A 9 2.39 -12.85 -6.12
N GLY A 10 1.50 -12.49 -5.17
CA GLY A 10 0.15 -12.03 -5.44
C GLY A 10 0.12 -10.64 -6.10
N ARG A 11 -1.01 -9.93 -6.03
CA ARG A 11 -1.14 -8.59 -6.64
C ARG A 11 -0.01 -7.66 -6.18
N ILE A 12 0.14 -7.43 -4.87
CA ILE A 12 1.13 -6.49 -4.33
C ILE A 12 2.56 -6.93 -4.62
N GLY A 13 2.90 -8.22 -4.42
CA GLY A 13 4.24 -8.72 -4.74
C GLY A 13 4.63 -8.49 -6.20
N ARG A 14 3.70 -8.73 -7.15
CA ARG A 14 3.94 -8.46 -8.58
C ARG A 14 4.08 -6.97 -8.89
N PHE A 15 3.30 -6.09 -8.25
CA PHE A 15 3.43 -4.64 -8.49
C PHE A 15 4.65 -4.03 -7.82
N VAL A 16 5.06 -4.52 -6.65
CA VAL A 16 6.38 -4.21 -6.08
C VAL A 16 7.49 -4.63 -7.06
N PHE A 17 7.37 -5.81 -7.67
CA PHE A 17 8.32 -6.27 -8.68
C PHE A 17 8.33 -5.36 -9.91
N ARG A 18 7.15 -5.04 -10.50
CA ARG A 18 7.04 -4.14 -11.65
C ARG A 18 7.59 -2.75 -11.34
N ALA A 19 7.26 -2.17 -10.20
CA ALA A 19 7.78 -0.87 -9.76
C ALA A 19 9.30 -0.89 -9.59
N ALA A 20 9.88 -1.99 -9.09
CA ALA A 20 11.34 -2.12 -8.96
C ALA A 20 12.06 -2.10 -10.32
N GLN A 21 11.41 -2.50 -11.43
CA GLN A 21 12.03 -2.49 -12.76
C GLN A 21 12.29 -1.07 -13.31
N THR A 22 11.59 -0.07 -12.80
CA THR A 22 11.79 1.35 -13.18
C THR A 22 12.80 2.06 -12.28
N ARG A 23 13.40 1.35 -11.31
CA ARG A 23 14.32 1.90 -10.30
C ARG A 23 15.76 1.44 -10.55
N ASN A 24 16.70 2.31 -10.16
CA ASN A 24 18.14 2.04 -10.27
C ASN A 24 18.79 1.76 -8.91
N ASP A 25 18.06 1.93 -7.82
CA ASP A 25 18.55 1.75 -6.44
C ASP A 25 18.20 0.38 -5.83
N ILE A 26 17.18 -0.31 -6.36
CA ILE A 26 16.65 -1.58 -5.86
C ILE A 26 16.74 -2.67 -6.92
N GLN A 27 17.08 -3.88 -6.48
CA GLN A 27 17.08 -5.10 -7.30
C GLN A 27 16.32 -6.22 -6.59
N ILE A 28 15.32 -6.80 -7.27
CA ILE A 28 14.67 -8.03 -6.80
C ILE A 28 15.58 -9.20 -7.16
N VAL A 29 15.98 -10.00 -6.18
CA VAL A 29 16.92 -11.12 -6.33
C VAL A 29 16.32 -12.49 -6.05
N GLY A 30 15.16 -12.53 -5.40
CA GLY A 30 14.45 -13.77 -5.10
C GLY A 30 12.96 -13.53 -4.90
N ILE A 31 12.16 -14.53 -5.27
CA ILE A 31 10.70 -14.56 -5.11
C ILE A 31 10.33 -15.90 -4.49
N ASN A 32 9.42 -15.88 -3.54
CA ASN A 32 8.77 -17.09 -3.04
C ASN A 32 7.26 -17.02 -3.30
N ASP A 33 6.74 -18.06 -3.95
CA ASP A 33 5.30 -18.27 -4.12
C ASP A 33 5.04 -19.77 -4.36
N LEU A 34 3.87 -20.26 -3.98
CA LEU A 34 3.53 -21.69 -4.10
C LEU A 34 3.09 -22.10 -5.51
N CYS A 35 2.98 -21.15 -6.44
CA CYS A 35 2.66 -21.41 -7.83
C CYS A 35 3.90 -21.84 -8.63
N PRO A 36 3.75 -22.63 -9.70
CA PRO A 36 4.84 -22.97 -10.62
C PRO A 36 5.45 -21.75 -11.31
N VAL A 37 6.75 -21.82 -11.63
CA VAL A 37 7.53 -20.69 -12.18
C VAL A 37 6.97 -20.17 -13.51
N ASP A 38 6.54 -21.06 -14.40
CA ASP A 38 5.92 -20.72 -15.68
C ASP A 38 4.59 -19.97 -15.51
N TYR A 39 3.80 -20.37 -14.49
CA TYR A 39 2.58 -19.65 -14.15
C TYR A 39 2.86 -18.29 -13.54
N LEU A 40 3.89 -18.16 -12.70
CA LEU A 40 4.34 -16.86 -12.19
C LEU A 40 4.81 -15.93 -13.31
N ALA A 41 5.52 -16.47 -14.30
CA ALA A 41 5.92 -15.72 -15.50
C ALA A 41 4.69 -15.23 -16.28
N TYR A 42 3.69 -16.09 -16.47
CA TYR A 42 2.42 -15.74 -17.11
C TYR A 42 1.70 -14.61 -16.34
N MET A 43 1.56 -14.74 -15.01
CA MET A 43 0.88 -13.74 -14.18
C MET A 43 1.63 -12.42 -14.11
N LEU A 44 2.96 -12.41 -14.19
CA LEU A 44 3.76 -11.19 -14.27
C LEU A 44 3.59 -10.50 -15.62
N LYS A 45 3.49 -11.30 -16.70
CA LYS A 45 3.42 -10.81 -18.08
C LYS A 45 2.09 -10.14 -18.40
N TYR A 46 0.97 -10.69 -17.91
CA TYR A 46 -0.36 -10.21 -18.25
C TYR A 46 -1.12 -9.75 -17.01
N ASP A 47 -1.68 -8.56 -17.09
CA ASP A 47 -2.55 -8.02 -16.07
C ASP A 47 -3.75 -7.30 -16.71
N THR A 48 -4.94 -7.52 -16.15
CA THR A 48 -6.18 -6.96 -16.68
C THR A 48 -6.23 -5.45 -16.58
N MET A 49 -5.75 -4.89 -15.47
CA MET A 49 -5.84 -3.45 -15.21
C MET A 49 -4.58 -2.71 -15.69
N HIS A 50 -3.40 -3.28 -15.45
CA HIS A 50 -2.12 -2.63 -15.73
C HIS A 50 -1.44 -3.13 -17.01
N GLY A 51 -2.15 -3.93 -17.81
CA GLY A 51 -1.68 -4.35 -19.12
C GLY A 51 -0.48 -5.31 -19.09
N LYS A 52 0.12 -5.48 -20.25
CA LYS A 52 1.31 -6.32 -20.39
C LYS A 52 2.52 -5.68 -19.73
N PHE A 53 3.35 -6.52 -19.15
CA PHE A 53 4.66 -6.08 -18.65
C PHE A 53 5.53 -5.58 -19.81
N GLU A 54 6.14 -4.43 -19.63
CA GLU A 54 7.07 -3.83 -20.58
C GLU A 54 8.46 -4.45 -20.39
N GLY A 55 8.82 -5.39 -21.26
CA GLY A 55 10.09 -6.11 -21.19
C GLY A 55 9.96 -7.59 -21.52
N THR A 56 11.05 -8.32 -21.34
CA THR A 56 11.12 -9.77 -21.56
C THR A 56 10.93 -10.53 -20.27
N ILE A 57 10.15 -11.62 -20.32
CA ILE A 57 9.95 -12.55 -19.21
C ILE A 57 10.07 -13.95 -19.76
N GLU A 58 10.98 -14.73 -19.18
CA GLU A 58 11.18 -16.14 -19.49
C GLU A 58 11.14 -16.94 -18.17
N ALA A 59 10.64 -18.17 -18.24
CA ALA A 59 10.62 -19.11 -17.14
C ALA A 59 11.66 -20.22 -17.37
N ASP A 60 12.65 -20.33 -16.53
CA ASP A 60 13.52 -21.49 -16.44
C ASP A 60 12.98 -22.43 -15.37
N VAL A 61 12.13 -23.33 -15.81
CA VAL A 61 11.41 -24.27 -14.92
C VAL A 61 12.35 -25.26 -14.28
N GLU A 62 13.36 -25.73 -15.01
CA GLU A 62 14.33 -26.73 -14.53
C GLU A 62 15.19 -26.18 -13.37
N ASN A 63 15.59 -24.92 -13.45
CA ASN A 63 16.40 -24.27 -12.42
C ASN A 63 15.60 -23.40 -11.46
N SER A 64 14.27 -23.40 -11.55
CA SER A 64 13.36 -22.60 -10.71
C SER A 64 13.73 -21.11 -10.72
N LYS A 65 13.80 -20.51 -11.91
CA LYS A 65 14.15 -19.10 -12.08
C LYS A 65 13.17 -18.37 -13.00
N LEU A 66 12.92 -17.09 -12.70
CA LEU A 66 12.41 -16.13 -13.67
C LEU A 66 13.60 -15.37 -14.27
N ILE A 67 13.58 -15.18 -15.58
CA ILE A 67 14.54 -14.33 -16.28
C ILE A 67 13.79 -13.13 -16.80
N VAL A 68 14.04 -11.97 -16.20
CA VAL A 68 13.31 -10.72 -16.56
C VAL A 68 14.35 -9.70 -17.03
N ASN A 69 14.17 -9.22 -18.28
CA ASN A 69 15.10 -8.30 -18.92
C ASN A 69 16.56 -8.82 -18.86
N GLY A 70 16.76 -10.12 -19.04
CA GLY A 70 18.04 -10.78 -19.00
C GLY A 70 18.63 -11.01 -17.60
N LYS A 71 17.92 -10.63 -16.53
CA LYS A 71 18.37 -10.85 -15.15
C LYS A 71 17.67 -12.08 -14.55
N GLU A 72 18.47 -12.99 -13.99
CA GLU A 72 17.96 -14.17 -13.29
C GLU A 72 17.47 -13.82 -11.90
N ILE A 73 16.30 -14.34 -11.53
CA ILE A 73 15.69 -14.19 -10.23
C ILE A 73 15.33 -15.58 -9.71
N ARG A 74 15.87 -15.95 -8.55
CA ARG A 74 15.56 -17.23 -7.93
C ARG A 74 14.09 -17.29 -7.53
N VAL A 75 13.41 -18.38 -7.83
CA VAL A 75 12.05 -18.67 -7.36
C VAL A 75 12.08 -19.86 -6.42
N THR A 76 11.39 -19.76 -5.29
CA THR A 76 11.16 -20.83 -4.33
C THR A 76 9.67 -21.06 -4.13
N ALA A 77 9.29 -22.25 -3.64
CA ALA A 77 7.89 -22.62 -3.35
C ALA A 77 7.75 -23.15 -1.92
N GLU A 78 8.34 -22.43 -0.97
CA GLU A 78 8.39 -22.82 0.43
C GLU A 78 7.22 -22.23 1.23
N ARG A 79 6.61 -23.04 2.06
CA ARG A 79 5.53 -22.61 2.97
C ARG A 79 6.05 -21.96 4.24
N ASN A 80 7.21 -22.43 4.72
CA ASN A 80 7.86 -21.90 5.90
C ASN A 80 8.94 -20.89 5.49
N PRO A 81 8.84 -19.62 5.87
CA PRO A 81 9.83 -18.61 5.49
C PRO A 81 11.25 -18.88 5.99
N ALA A 82 11.43 -19.70 7.05
CA ALA A 82 12.75 -20.07 7.54
C ALA A 82 13.58 -20.88 6.52
N ASP A 83 12.91 -21.54 5.57
CA ASP A 83 13.56 -22.37 4.55
C ASP A 83 13.95 -21.59 3.28
N LEU A 84 13.68 -20.27 3.22
CA LEU A 84 13.82 -19.44 2.02
C LEU A 84 15.27 -19.09 1.67
N LYS A 85 16.20 -19.21 2.62
CA LYS A 85 17.64 -18.99 2.42
C LYS A 85 17.94 -17.69 1.66
N TRP A 86 17.45 -16.58 2.18
CA TRP A 86 17.61 -15.25 1.59
C TRP A 86 19.09 -14.84 1.44
N ASN A 87 19.95 -15.34 2.34
CA ASN A 87 21.39 -15.13 2.30
C ASN A 87 22.04 -15.67 1.01
N GLU A 88 21.54 -16.77 0.42
CA GLU A 88 22.12 -17.35 -0.81
C GLU A 88 21.97 -16.44 -2.02
N VAL A 89 20.95 -15.57 -2.05
CA VAL A 89 20.74 -14.57 -3.10
C VAL A 89 21.14 -13.17 -2.64
N GLY A 90 21.59 -13.04 -1.40
CA GLY A 90 21.99 -11.78 -0.79
C GLY A 90 20.81 -10.79 -0.59
N ALA A 91 19.59 -11.29 -0.43
CA ALA A 91 18.44 -10.46 -0.12
C ALA A 91 18.56 -9.93 1.31
N GLU A 92 18.86 -8.67 1.46
CA GLU A 92 18.96 -7.98 2.74
C GLU A 92 17.59 -7.57 3.28
N TYR A 93 16.73 -7.10 2.39
CA TYR A 93 15.35 -6.71 2.68
C TYR A 93 14.37 -7.73 2.11
N VAL A 94 13.30 -8.02 2.85
CA VAL A 94 12.21 -8.89 2.38
C VAL A 94 10.90 -8.12 2.43
N VAL A 95 10.19 -8.08 1.30
CA VAL A 95 8.79 -7.66 1.24
C VAL A 95 7.91 -8.85 1.57
N GLU A 96 7.24 -8.79 2.73
CA GLU A 96 6.26 -9.78 3.13
C GLU A 96 4.88 -9.40 2.59
N SER A 97 4.45 -10.07 1.52
CA SER A 97 3.20 -9.78 0.80
C SER A 97 2.23 -10.97 0.73
N THR A 98 2.42 -11.99 1.56
CA THR A 98 1.46 -13.11 1.69
C THR A 98 0.24 -12.76 2.54
N GLY A 99 0.36 -11.77 3.44
CA GLY A 99 -0.65 -11.43 4.45
C GLY A 99 -0.72 -12.40 5.63
N LEU A 100 0.22 -13.36 5.73
CA LEU A 100 0.23 -14.40 6.77
C LEU A 100 1.18 -14.08 7.94
N PHE A 101 2.33 -13.46 7.65
CA PHE A 101 3.43 -13.21 8.60
C PHE A 101 3.47 -11.73 9.02
N LEU A 102 2.39 -11.27 9.68
CA LEU A 102 2.15 -9.86 10.01
C LEU A 102 2.42 -9.51 11.50
N THR A 103 3.25 -10.29 12.16
CA THR A 103 3.77 -10.03 13.52
C THR A 103 5.28 -10.24 13.52
N LYS A 104 5.99 -9.58 14.45
CA LYS A 104 7.44 -9.80 14.63
C LYS A 104 7.77 -11.28 14.80
N GLU A 105 7.01 -11.97 15.65
CA GLU A 105 7.18 -13.40 15.92
C GLU A 105 7.14 -14.22 14.62
N LYS A 106 6.12 -14.00 13.77
CA LYS A 106 5.98 -14.76 12.53
C LYS A 106 7.00 -14.36 11.47
N ALA A 107 7.30 -13.06 11.37
CA ALA A 107 8.25 -12.53 10.42
C ALA A 107 9.71 -12.87 10.78
N GLN A 108 9.98 -13.29 12.03
CA GLN A 108 11.29 -13.73 12.49
C GLN A 108 11.88 -14.83 11.62
N ALA A 109 11.05 -15.70 11.06
CA ALA A 109 11.47 -16.75 10.14
C ALA A 109 12.23 -16.24 8.91
N HIS A 110 11.96 -15.00 8.45
CA HIS A 110 12.74 -14.40 7.36
C HIS A 110 14.16 -14.02 7.79
N ILE A 111 14.31 -13.58 9.05
CA ILE A 111 15.64 -13.29 9.63
C ILE A 111 16.44 -14.57 9.78
N GLU A 112 15.81 -15.65 10.24
CA GLU A 112 16.40 -16.99 10.34
C GLU A 112 16.82 -17.52 8.97
N ALA A 113 16.09 -17.17 7.90
CA ALA A 113 16.43 -17.45 6.51
C ALA A 113 17.55 -16.55 5.94
N GLY A 114 18.09 -15.62 6.74
CA GLY A 114 19.24 -14.79 6.39
C GLY A 114 18.93 -13.40 5.83
N ALA A 115 17.70 -12.93 5.90
CA ALA A 115 17.39 -11.53 5.67
C ALA A 115 17.78 -10.68 6.88
N THR A 116 17.98 -9.37 6.68
CA THR A 116 18.27 -8.43 7.78
C THR A 116 17.00 -7.67 8.18
N TYR A 117 16.16 -7.32 7.21
CA TYR A 117 14.98 -6.47 7.40
C TYR A 117 13.75 -7.06 6.71
N VAL A 118 12.59 -6.89 7.34
CA VAL A 118 11.29 -7.31 6.80
C VAL A 118 10.34 -6.14 6.75
N VAL A 119 9.78 -5.88 5.57
CA VAL A 119 8.75 -4.86 5.34
C VAL A 119 7.43 -5.57 5.04
N MET A 120 6.49 -5.49 5.97
CA MET A 120 5.15 -6.06 5.81
C MET A 120 4.31 -5.15 4.91
N SER A 121 3.80 -5.69 3.82
CA SER A 121 2.92 -4.97 2.88
C SER A 121 1.45 -4.98 3.33
N ALA A 122 1.22 -4.92 4.62
CA ALA A 122 -0.10 -4.85 5.25
C ALA A 122 0.05 -4.27 6.66
N PRO A 123 -1.03 -3.79 7.30
CA PRO A 123 -0.98 -3.38 8.70
C PRO A 123 -0.52 -4.51 9.60
N SER A 124 0.46 -4.23 10.46
CA SER A 124 0.92 -5.20 11.47
C SER A 124 -0.20 -5.55 12.45
N LYS A 125 -0.18 -6.79 12.94
CA LYS A 125 -1.15 -7.30 13.92
C LYS A 125 -0.64 -7.24 15.38
N ASP A 126 0.54 -6.69 15.56
CA ASP A 126 1.19 -6.45 16.85
C ASP A 126 1.68 -4.99 16.96
N ASP A 127 2.70 -4.75 17.79
CA ASP A 127 3.33 -3.45 18.00
C ASP A 127 4.42 -3.10 16.97
N THR A 128 4.57 -3.88 15.88
CA THR A 128 5.50 -3.55 14.78
C THR A 128 5.21 -2.13 14.29
N PRO A 129 6.22 -1.24 14.24
CA PRO A 129 6.03 0.14 13.81
C PRO A 129 5.50 0.21 12.38
N MET A 130 4.52 1.10 12.17
CA MET A 130 3.94 1.37 10.86
C MET A 130 4.42 2.72 10.35
N PHE A 131 4.77 2.76 9.07
CA PHE A 131 5.23 3.97 8.40
C PHE A 131 4.38 4.27 7.17
N VAL A 132 4.15 5.55 6.94
CA VAL A 132 3.58 6.11 5.73
C VAL A 132 4.57 7.15 5.22
N CYS A 133 5.10 6.93 4.01
CA CYS A 133 6.05 7.85 3.39
C CYS A 133 5.44 9.25 3.24
N GLY A 134 6.23 10.29 3.54
CA GLY A 134 5.79 11.69 3.63
C GLY A 134 5.10 12.06 4.94
N VAL A 135 4.75 11.08 5.80
CA VAL A 135 4.05 11.34 7.05
C VAL A 135 4.95 11.13 8.27
N ASN A 136 5.48 9.92 8.45
CA ASN A 136 6.25 9.58 9.65
C ASN A 136 7.48 8.70 9.40
N GLU A 137 7.89 8.44 8.17
CA GLU A 137 9.08 7.62 7.88
C GLU A 137 10.36 8.17 8.51
N ASN A 138 10.41 9.48 8.73
CA ASN A 138 11.52 10.14 9.41
C ASN A 138 11.68 9.73 10.89
N THR A 139 10.69 9.05 11.45
CA THR A 139 10.76 8.48 12.80
C THR A 139 11.36 7.07 12.83
N TYR A 140 11.76 6.52 11.67
CA TYR A 140 12.42 5.23 11.60
C TYR A 140 13.73 5.25 12.38
N VAL A 141 13.90 4.27 13.25
CA VAL A 141 15.12 4.11 14.06
C VAL A 141 16.04 3.10 13.39
N LYS A 142 17.32 3.49 13.20
CA LYS A 142 18.37 2.62 12.65
C LYS A 142 18.37 1.24 13.31
N GLY A 143 18.39 0.20 12.49
CA GLY A 143 18.42 -1.19 12.94
C GLY A 143 17.06 -1.80 13.30
N THR A 144 15.95 -1.07 13.15
CA THR A 144 14.61 -1.65 13.30
C THR A 144 14.36 -2.69 12.20
N GLN A 145 14.32 -3.98 12.57
CA GLN A 145 14.29 -5.08 11.61
C GLN A 145 12.90 -5.30 10.97
N PHE A 146 11.84 -5.08 11.74
CA PHE A 146 10.46 -5.31 11.29
C PHE A 146 9.71 -4.00 11.20
N VAL A 147 9.15 -3.71 10.04
CA VAL A 147 8.31 -2.54 9.81
C VAL A 147 7.07 -2.92 8.97
N SER A 148 6.04 -2.10 9.06
CA SER A 148 4.85 -2.22 8.23
C SER A 148 4.67 -0.95 7.40
N ASN A 149 4.35 -1.10 6.12
CA ASN A 149 3.96 0.00 5.23
C ASN A 149 2.46 0.37 5.38
N ALA A 150 1.82 -0.04 6.48
CA ALA A 150 0.39 0.14 6.72
C ALA A 150 -0.50 -0.45 5.59
N SER A 151 -1.68 0.12 5.35
CA SER A 151 -2.55 -0.26 4.22
C SER A 151 -2.55 0.80 3.12
N CYS A 152 -3.02 0.45 1.93
CA CYS A 152 -3.21 1.40 0.83
C CYS A 152 -4.15 2.56 1.24
N THR A 153 -5.25 2.25 1.95
CA THR A 153 -6.19 3.25 2.46
C THR A 153 -5.54 4.17 3.50
N THR A 154 -4.70 3.62 4.40
CA THR A 154 -3.96 4.44 5.38
C THR A 154 -2.97 5.36 4.67
N ASN A 155 -2.30 4.87 3.62
CA ASN A 155 -1.39 5.67 2.79
C ASN A 155 -2.10 6.81 2.04
N CYS A 156 -3.38 6.63 1.69
CA CYS A 156 -4.18 7.71 1.10
C CYS A 156 -4.68 8.70 2.17
N LEU A 157 -5.16 8.21 3.30
CA LEU A 157 -5.79 9.02 4.34
C LEU A 157 -4.78 9.87 5.13
N ALA A 158 -3.62 9.29 5.48
CA ALA A 158 -2.66 9.94 6.36
C ALA A 158 -2.09 11.27 5.81
N PRO A 159 -1.72 11.40 4.52
CA PRO A 159 -1.23 12.67 3.97
C PRO A 159 -2.24 13.81 4.10
N ILE A 160 -3.51 13.61 3.73
CA ILE A 160 -4.54 14.65 3.83
C ILE A 160 -4.89 14.96 5.29
N ALA A 161 -4.91 13.95 6.16
CA ALA A 161 -5.11 14.13 7.60
C ALA A 161 -3.95 14.90 8.24
N LYS A 162 -2.69 14.68 7.82
CA LYS A 162 -1.51 15.43 8.27
C LYS A 162 -1.67 16.92 7.97
N VAL A 163 -2.01 17.28 6.74
CA VAL A 163 -2.19 18.69 6.33
C VAL A 163 -3.29 19.36 7.13
N LEU A 164 -4.47 18.72 7.23
CA LEU A 164 -5.60 19.28 7.98
C LEU A 164 -5.27 19.43 9.46
N ASN A 165 -4.64 18.42 10.08
CA ASN A 165 -4.32 18.45 11.49
C ASN A 165 -3.24 19.50 11.83
N ALA A 166 -2.23 19.62 10.97
CA ALA A 166 -1.14 20.59 11.19
C ALA A 166 -1.62 22.04 11.10
N LYS A 167 -2.52 22.36 10.16
CA LYS A 167 -2.98 23.75 9.97
C LYS A 167 -4.15 24.13 10.87
N TRP A 168 -5.12 23.23 11.05
CA TRP A 168 -6.37 23.59 11.76
C TRP A 168 -6.70 22.71 12.95
N GLY A 169 -6.02 21.56 13.10
CA GLY A 169 -6.33 20.57 14.13
C GLY A 169 -7.60 19.80 13.81
N ILE A 170 -7.55 18.47 13.90
CA ILE A 170 -8.72 17.59 13.78
C ILE A 170 -9.20 17.25 15.19
N THR A 171 -10.46 17.54 15.50
CA THR A 171 -11.11 17.15 16.75
C THR A 171 -11.81 15.82 16.69
N GLY A 172 -12.30 15.42 15.51
CA GLY A 172 -12.89 14.13 15.23
C GLY A 172 -13.27 14.00 13.77
N GLY A 173 -13.38 12.76 13.28
CA GLY A 173 -13.77 12.52 11.90
C GLY A 173 -14.15 11.07 11.61
N LEU A 174 -14.94 10.94 10.55
CA LEU A 174 -15.38 9.66 9.99
C LEU A 174 -14.88 9.53 8.57
N MET A 175 -14.29 8.38 8.25
CA MET A 175 -13.80 8.05 6.92
C MET A 175 -14.62 6.93 6.32
N THR A 176 -15.05 7.11 5.08
CA THR A 176 -15.51 6.02 4.23
C THR A 176 -14.55 5.85 3.07
N THR A 177 -13.98 4.67 2.89
CA THR A 177 -13.33 4.36 1.62
C THR A 177 -14.30 3.62 0.72
N VAL A 178 -14.56 4.18 -0.48
CA VAL A 178 -15.21 3.45 -1.57
C VAL A 178 -14.10 2.74 -2.32
N HIS A 179 -14.01 1.43 -2.10
CA HIS A 179 -12.82 0.65 -2.42
C HIS A 179 -13.11 -0.38 -3.52
N SER A 180 -12.21 -0.48 -4.47
CA SER A 180 -12.25 -1.51 -5.50
C SER A 180 -12.19 -2.93 -4.89
N THR A 181 -12.54 -3.92 -5.71
CA THR A 181 -12.51 -5.33 -5.32
C THR A 181 -11.08 -5.78 -5.02
N THR A 182 -10.95 -6.72 -4.10
CA THR A 182 -9.67 -7.34 -3.74
C THR A 182 -9.76 -8.85 -3.81
N ALA A 183 -8.62 -9.54 -3.89
CA ALA A 183 -8.53 -10.99 -4.04
C ALA A 183 -9.20 -11.80 -2.90
N THR A 184 -9.53 -11.16 -1.78
CA THR A 184 -10.23 -11.82 -0.66
C THR A 184 -11.74 -11.91 -0.84
N GLN A 185 -12.31 -11.16 -1.80
CA GLN A 185 -13.73 -11.17 -2.10
C GLN A 185 -14.11 -12.35 -3.01
N LYS A 186 -15.39 -12.73 -2.97
CA LYS A 186 -15.92 -13.81 -3.80
C LYS A 186 -16.41 -13.28 -5.14
N THR A 187 -16.14 -14.01 -6.22
CA THR A 187 -16.67 -13.69 -7.56
C THR A 187 -18.17 -13.94 -7.67
N VAL A 188 -18.64 -15.03 -7.04
CA VAL A 188 -20.06 -15.40 -6.89
C VAL A 188 -20.36 -15.62 -5.41
N ASP A 189 -21.65 -15.65 -5.04
CA ASP A 189 -22.06 -15.93 -3.64
C ASP A 189 -21.44 -17.24 -3.15
N GLY A 190 -20.72 -17.16 -2.04
CA GLY A 190 -20.03 -18.30 -1.46
C GLY A 190 -19.79 -18.15 0.04
N PRO A 191 -19.49 -19.23 0.74
CA PRO A 191 -19.34 -19.21 2.20
C PRO A 191 -18.17 -18.32 2.63
N SER A 192 -18.41 -17.49 3.63
CA SER A 192 -17.41 -16.65 4.30
C SER A 192 -17.80 -16.53 5.79
N MET A 193 -17.28 -17.42 6.60
CA MET A 193 -17.69 -17.56 8.01
C MET A 193 -17.28 -16.36 8.88
N LYS A 194 -16.21 -15.65 8.51
CA LYS A 194 -15.71 -14.47 9.28
C LYS A 194 -16.36 -13.17 8.86
N ASP A 195 -16.74 -13.06 7.59
CA ASP A 195 -17.35 -11.89 7.00
C ASP A 195 -18.43 -12.32 6.01
N TRP A 196 -19.66 -12.39 6.48
CA TRP A 196 -20.79 -12.86 5.67
C TRP A 196 -21.04 -11.95 4.45
N ARG A 197 -20.86 -10.64 4.61
CA ARG A 197 -20.99 -9.68 3.51
C ARG A 197 -19.91 -9.87 2.45
N GLY A 198 -18.68 -10.16 2.87
CA GLY A 198 -17.56 -10.48 1.97
C GLY A 198 -17.73 -11.81 1.23
N GLY A 199 -18.69 -12.66 1.62
CA GLY A 199 -19.10 -13.86 0.90
C GLY A 199 -20.03 -13.60 -0.29
N ARG A 200 -20.55 -12.38 -0.47
CA ARG A 200 -21.45 -12.03 -1.59
C ARG A 200 -20.63 -11.67 -2.84
N ALA A 201 -21.25 -11.89 -4.00
CA ALA A 201 -20.64 -11.64 -5.30
C ALA A 201 -20.15 -10.19 -5.44
N ALA A 202 -18.85 -10.00 -5.61
CA ALA A 202 -18.22 -8.70 -5.65
C ALA A 202 -18.63 -7.87 -6.88
N SER A 203 -18.88 -8.52 -8.01
CA SER A 203 -19.21 -7.86 -9.28
C SER A 203 -20.65 -7.30 -9.36
N GLY A 204 -21.52 -7.68 -8.42
CA GLY A 204 -22.93 -7.32 -8.43
C GLY A 204 -23.42 -6.54 -7.22
N ASN A 205 -22.52 -6.15 -6.31
CA ASN A 205 -22.93 -5.59 -5.02
C ASN A 205 -22.06 -4.40 -4.58
N ILE A 206 -22.69 -3.49 -3.82
CA ILE A 206 -21.99 -2.58 -2.91
C ILE A 206 -21.93 -3.28 -1.56
N ILE A 207 -20.72 -3.58 -1.06
CA ILE A 207 -20.51 -4.41 0.12
C ILE A 207 -19.91 -3.59 1.26
N PRO A 208 -20.67 -3.24 2.32
CA PRO A 208 -20.10 -2.64 3.52
C PRO A 208 -19.12 -3.61 4.21
N SER A 209 -17.94 -3.10 4.56
CA SER A 209 -16.90 -3.88 5.21
C SER A 209 -16.21 -3.06 6.29
N SER A 210 -15.72 -3.71 7.34
CA SER A 210 -14.91 -3.04 8.34
C SER A 210 -13.51 -2.73 7.79
N THR A 211 -12.91 -1.65 8.28
CA THR A 211 -11.52 -1.31 8.01
C THR A 211 -10.83 -0.73 9.24
N GLY A 212 -9.58 -1.13 9.45
CA GLY A 212 -8.72 -0.53 10.48
C GLY A 212 -7.95 0.70 10.00
N ALA A 213 -8.10 1.10 8.73
CA ALA A 213 -7.24 2.11 8.11
C ALA A 213 -7.31 3.48 8.80
N ALA A 214 -8.51 3.94 9.18
CA ALA A 214 -8.66 5.21 9.88
C ALA A 214 -8.06 5.18 11.31
N LYS A 215 -8.21 4.07 12.02
CA LYS A 215 -7.56 3.89 13.33
C LYS A 215 -6.04 3.80 13.21
N ALA A 216 -5.52 3.22 12.12
CA ALA A 216 -4.09 3.12 11.86
C ALA A 216 -3.44 4.49 11.65
N VAL A 217 -4.19 5.51 11.20
CA VAL A 217 -3.67 6.89 11.13
C VAL A 217 -3.21 7.39 12.51
N GLY A 218 -3.90 7.02 13.59
CA GLY A 218 -3.47 7.35 14.96
C GLY A 218 -2.16 6.66 15.40
N LYS A 219 -1.69 5.64 14.67
CA LYS A 219 -0.37 5.03 14.91
C LYS A 219 0.75 5.78 14.18
N VAL A 220 0.45 6.40 13.03
CA VAL A 220 1.42 7.16 12.22
C VAL A 220 1.40 8.66 12.51
N ILE A 221 0.27 9.18 13.02
CA ILE A 221 0.08 10.55 13.52
C ILE A 221 -0.51 10.46 14.93
N PRO A 222 0.31 10.37 15.98
CA PRO A 222 -0.14 10.11 17.36
C PRO A 222 -1.21 11.09 17.88
N GLU A 223 -1.19 12.34 17.43
CA GLU A 223 -2.16 13.37 17.82
C GLU A 223 -3.59 13.06 17.34
N LEU A 224 -3.72 12.17 16.34
CA LEU A 224 -5.00 11.72 15.81
C LEU A 224 -5.48 10.41 16.42
N ASN A 225 -4.76 9.87 17.40
CA ASN A 225 -5.18 8.64 18.07
C ASN A 225 -6.55 8.83 18.74
N GLY A 226 -7.49 7.93 18.42
CA GLY A 226 -8.86 7.98 18.93
C GLY A 226 -9.77 9.03 18.29
N LYS A 227 -9.27 9.89 17.38
CA LYS A 227 -10.06 10.93 16.72
C LYS A 227 -10.66 10.49 15.38
N LEU A 228 -10.09 9.46 14.73
CA LEU A 228 -10.55 8.97 13.44
C LEU A 228 -11.02 7.52 13.53
N THR A 229 -12.16 7.25 12.92
CA THR A 229 -12.64 5.89 12.65
C THR A 229 -13.31 5.86 11.28
N GLY A 230 -13.65 4.66 10.78
CA GLY A 230 -14.24 4.58 9.46
C GLY A 230 -14.63 3.17 9.04
N MET A 231 -15.16 3.10 7.83
CA MET A 231 -15.62 1.88 7.19
C MET A 231 -15.21 1.85 5.71
N SER A 232 -15.43 0.72 5.06
CA SER A 232 -15.23 0.53 3.62
C SER A 232 -16.55 0.17 2.95
N MET A 233 -16.80 0.72 1.77
CA MET A 233 -17.79 0.25 0.81
C MET A 233 -17.03 -0.39 -0.37
N ARG A 234 -17.11 -1.73 -0.52
CA ARG A 234 -16.57 -2.41 -1.68
C ARG A 234 -17.51 -2.24 -2.86
N VAL A 235 -16.97 -1.84 -4.01
CA VAL A 235 -17.74 -1.59 -5.24
C VAL A 235 -17.19 -2.42 -6.40
N PRO A 236 -17.97 -2.69 -7.47
CA PRO A 236 -17.56 -3.53 -8.59
C PRO A 236 -16.57 -2.84 -9.55
N THR A 237 -15.57 -2.13 -9.04
CA THR A 237 -14.41 -1.65 -9.79
C THR A 237 -13.22 -2.55 -9.50
N LEU A 238 -12.31 -2.73 -10.46
CA LEU A 238 -11.20 -3.67 -10.34
C LEU A 238 -9.98 -3.03 -9.69
N ASP A 239 -9.82 -1.71 -9.83
CA ASP A 239 -8.74 -0.94 -9.23
C ASP A 239 -9.17 0.52 -9.08
N VAL A 240 -8.36 1.31 -8.40
CA VAL A 240 -8.57 2.68 -7.96
C VAL A 240 -9.71 2.83 -6.98
N SER A 241 -9.40 3.37 -5.85
CA SER A 241 -10.28 3.58 -4.71
C SER A 241 -10.31 5.07 -4.32
N VAL A 242 -11.26 5.46 -3.48
CA VAL A 242 -11.37 6.82 -3.00
C VAL A 242 -11.63 6.86 -1.50
N VAL A 243 -10.97 7.79 -0.82
CA VAL A 243 -11.22 8.16 0.58
C VAL A 243 -12.16 9.36 0.61
N ASP A 244 -13.28 9.22 1.30
CA ASP A 244 -14.19 10.27 1.75
C ASP A 244 -13.92 10.50 3.24
N LEU A 245 -13.32 11.64 3.59
CA LEU A 245 -13.01 12.00 4.95
C LEU A 245 -13.84 13.21 5.38
N THR A 246 -14.75 13.01 6.33
CA THR A 246 -15.52 14.08 6.97
C THR A 246 -14.95 14.36 8.36
N VAL A 247 -14.55 15.60 8.62
CA VAL A 247 -13.88 16.00 9.87
C VAL A 247 -14.49 17.27 10.48
N ASN A 248 -14.37 17.34 11.81
CA ASN A 248 -14.50 18.58 12.57
C ASN A 248 -13.09 19.14 12.81
N LEU A 249 -12.88 20.42 12.46
CA LEU A 249 -11.65 21.17 12.68
C LEU A 249 -11.72 21.92 14.00
N ALA A 250 -10.59 22.10 14.67
CA ALA A 250 -10.48 22.91 15.90
C ALA A 250 -10.46 24.40 15.60
N LYS A 251 -9.98 24.80 14.43
CA LYS A 251 -9.95 26.18 13.94
C LYS A 251 -10.74 26.29 12.65
N PRO A 252 -11.41 27.42 12.40
CA PRO A 252 -12.17 27.64 11.17
C PRO A 252 -11.22 27.70 9.96
N ALA A 253 -11.69 27.18 8.83
CA ALA A 253 -11.05 27.25 7.53
C ALA A 253 -12.10 27.35 6.43
N THR A 254 -11.91 28.20 5.46
CA THR A 254 -12.66 28.13 4.23
C THR A 254 -12.22 26.93 3.41
N TYR A 255 -13.11 26.37 2.58
CA TYR A 255 -12.73 25.26 1.71
C TYR A 255 -11.63 25.64 0.71
N ALA A 256 -11.59 26.91 0.27
CA ALA A 256 -10.54 27.43 -0.58
C ALA A 256 -9.14 27.42 0.09
N GLU A 257 -9.08 27.74 1.39
CA GLU A 257 -7.84 27.63 2.18
C GLU A 257 -7.38 26.18 2.31
N ILE A 258 -8.33 25.25 2.47
CA ILE A 258 -8.02 23.81 2.51
C ILE A 258 -7.43 23.36 1.16
N CYS A 259 -8.06 23.72 0.04
CA CYS A 259 -7.54 23.41 -1.29
C CYS A 259 -6.15 24.00 -1.52
N ALA A 260 -5.93 25.26 -1.15
CA ALA A 260 -4.62 25.91 -1.28
C ALA A 260 -3.55 25.18 -0.43
N ALA A 261 -3.88 24.77 0.80
CA ALA A 261 -2.97 24.05 1.65
C ALA A 261 -2.61 22.67 1.11
N MET A 262 -3.58 21.94 0.54
CA MET A 262 -3.33 20.63 -0.09
C MET A 262 -2.46 20.77 -1.33
N LYS A 263 -2.68 21.82 -2.14
CA LYS A 263 -1.86 22.13 -3.32
C LYS A 263 -0.43 22.46 -2.90
N GLU A 264 -0.25 23.35 -1.94
CA GLU A 264 1.05 23.69 -1.37
C GLU A 264 1.81 22.44 -0.88
N ALA A 265 1.15 21.58 -0.13
CA ALA A 265 1.74 20.35 0.37
C ALA A 265 2.12 19.37 -0.76
N SER A 266 1.28 19.25 -1.79
CA SER A 266 1.53 18.36 -2.93
C SER A 266 2.73 18.80 -3.79
N GLU A 267 2.97 20.09 -3.90
CA GLU A 267 4.11 20.67 -4.61
C GLU A 267 5.38 20.74 -3.72
N GLY A 268 5.20 20.68 -2.39
CA GLY A 268 6.22 20.87 -1.37
C GLY A 268 6.57 19.58 -0.59
N GLU A 269 6.23 19.56 0.71
CA GLU A 269 6.66 18.52 1.65
C GLU A 269 6.12 17.11 1.33
N LEU A 270 4.98 17.02 0.65
CA LEU A 270 4.35 15.75 0.27
C LEU A 270 4.50 15.44 -1.23
N LYS A 271 5.43 16.10 -1.91
CA LYS A 271 5.68 15.85 -3.35
C LYS A 271 5.98 14.38 -3.61
N GLY A 272 5.28 13.79 -4.60
CA GLY A 272 5.37 12.38 -4.94
C GLY A 272 4.62 11.43 -3.98
N VAL A 273 3.94 11.96 -2.98
CA VAL A 273 3.04 11.25 -2.07
C VAL A 273 1.61 11.75 -2.24
N LEU A 274 1.41 13.07 -2.13
CA LEU A 274 0.14 13.75 -2.35
C LEU A 274 0.13 14.35 -3.75
N GLY A 275 -0.85 13.97 -4.56
CA GLY A 275 -1.24 14.63 -5.80
C GLY A 275 -2.38 15.62 -5.55
N TYR A 276 -2.67 16.46 -6.53
CA TYR A 276 -3.73 17.47 -6.47
C TYR A 276 -4.40 17.61 -7.84
N THR A 277 -5.72 17.66 -7.88
CA THR A 277 -6.48 17.89 -9.11
C THR A 277 -7.62 18.86 -8.92
N GLU A 278 -7.92 19.64 -9.95
CA GLU A 278 -9.12 20.49 -10.11
C GLU A 278 -9.97 20.04 -11.30
N ASP A 279 -9.60 18.94 -11.94
CA ASP A 279 -10.35 18.39 -13.07
C ASP A 279 -11.61 17.62 -12.63
N ALA A 280 -12.53 17.43 -13.52
CA ALA A 280 -13.73 16.61 -13.28
C ALA A 280 -13.40 15.15 -13.58
N VAL A 281 -12.73 14.49 -12.63
CA VAL A 281 -12.15 13.15 -12.76
C VAL A 281 -13.03 12.07 -12.17
N VAL A 282 -12.75 10.83 -12.59
CA VAL A 282 -13.32 9.60 -12.03
C VAL A 282 -12.20 8.59 -11.73
N SER A 283 -12.52 7.48 -11.08
CA SER A 283 -11.51 6.52 -10.60
C SER A 283 -10.53 6.05 -11.68
N SER A 284 -11.00 5.76 -12.90
CA SER A 284 -10.16 5.24 -13.99
C SER A 284 -9.08 6.20 -14.47
N ASP A 285 -9.21 7.51 -14.20
CA ASP A 285 -8.22 8.51 -14.58
C ASP A 285 -6.92 8.41 -13.75
N PHE A 286 -6.98 7.69 -12.64
CA PHE A 286 -5.84 7.50 -11.74
C PHE A 286 -5.21 6.10 -11.82
N LEU A 287 -5.62 5.29 -12.80
CA LEU A 287 -5.03 3.98 -12.99
C LEU A 287 -3.54 4.12 -13.35
N GLY A 288 -2.69 3.47 -12.56
CA GLY A 288 -1.23 3.55 -12.71
C GLY A 288 -0.58 4.77 -12.05
N ASP A 289 -1.35 5.64 -11.37
CA ASP A 289 -0.78 6.79 -10.65
C ASP A 289 0.04 6.30 -9.44
N THR A 290 1.25 6.83 -9.30
CA THR A 290 2.20 6.44 -8.25
C THR A 290 2.02 7.21 -6.94
N HIS A 291 1.21 8.28 -6.92
CA HIS A 291 0.82 8.93 -5.67
C HIS A 291 -0.08 8.00 -4.86
N THR A 292 0.07 8.01 -3.55
CA THR A 292 -0.81 7.24 -2.65
C THR A 292 -2.05 8.00 -2.21
N SER A 293 -2.12 9.30 -2.52
CA SER A 293 -3.23 10.18 -2.15
C SER A 293 -3.31 11.29 -3.20
N ILE A 294 -4.41 11.41 -3.92
CA ILE A 294 -4.62 12.48 -4.90
C ILE A 294 -5.84 13.28 -4.47
N PHE A 295 -5.60 14.45 -3.89
CA PHE A 295 -6.65 15.33 -3.39
C PHE A 295 -7.48 15.89 -4.54
N ASP A 296 -8.81 15.71 -4.46
CA ASP A 296 -9.77 16.22 -5.43
C ASP A 296 -10.41 17.51 -4.88
N ALA A 297 -9.96 18.64 -5.39
CA ALA A 297 -10.40 19.95 -4.94
C ALA A 297 -11.87 20.25 -5.25
N LYS A 298 -12.44 19.58 -6.27
CA LYS A 298 -13.85 19.82 -6.67
C LYS A 298 -14.84 18.84 -6.06
N ALA A 299 -14.38 17.74 -5.49
CA ALA A 299 -15.27 16.73 -4.90
C ALA A 299 -15.58 16.97 -3.41
N GLY A 300 -14.84 17.83 -2.73
CA GLY A 300 -15.06 18.12 -1.31
C GLY A 300 -16.15 19.16 -1.06
N ILE A 301 -16.60 19.26 0.18
CA ILE A 301 -17.70 20.12 0.62
C ILE A 301 -17.40 20.66 2.02
N ALA A 302 -17.67 21.94 2.27
CA ALA A 302 -17.73 22.52 3.60
C ALA A 302 -19.19 22.82 3.97
N LEU A 303 -19.67 22.26 5.09
CA LEU A 303 -20.99 22.62 5.64
C LEU A 303 -20.88 23.87 6.50
N THR A 304 -19.80 23.98 7.27
CA THR A 304 -19.40 25.16 8.04
C THR A 304 -17.89 25.32 7.94
N ASP A 305 -17.34 26.39 8.46
CA ASP A 305 -15.89 26.62 8.49
C ASP A 305 -15.11 25.60 9.32
N THR A 306 -15.82 24.79 10.12
CA THR A 306 -15.19 23.75 10.97
C THR A 306 -15.68 22.35 10.67
N PHE A 307 -16.67 22.16 9.80
CA PHE A 307 -17.19 20.84 9.44
C PHE A 307 -17.10 20.63 7.94
N VAL A 308 -16.13 19.85 7.53
CA VAL A 308 -15.71 19.72 6.14
C VAL A 308 -15.59 18.25 5.71
N LYS A 309 -15.84 18.00 4.44
CA LYS A 309 -15.57 16.75 3.75
C LYS A 309 -14.50 16.99 2.70
N VAL A 310 -13.47 16.16 2.70
CA VAL A 310 -12.43 16.12 1.66
C VAL A 310 -12.40 14.74 1.00
N VAL A 311 -12.01 14.73 -0.28
CA VAL A 311 -11.97 13.52 -1.10
C VAL A 311 -10.56 13.34 -1.63
N SER A 312 -10.06 12.10 -1.60
CA SER A 312 -8.76 11.76 -2.15
C SER A 312 -8.77 10.39 -2.83
N TRP A 313 -8.26 10.36 -4.07
CA TRP A 313 -8.15 9.15 -4.90
C TRP A 313 -6.83 8.43 -4.66
N TYR A 314 -6.80 7.14 -4.97
CA TYR A 314 -5.56 6.35 -4.94
C TYR A 314 -5.69 5.07 -5.79
N ASP A 315 -4.65 4.80 -6.61
CA ASP A 315 -4.44 3.46 -7.13
C ASP A 315 -3.99 2.57 -5.97
N ASN A 316 -4.86 1.68 -5.53
CA ASN A 316 -4.63 0.87 -4.33
C ASN A 316 -3.54 -0.21 -4.52
N GLU A 317 -3.03 -0.39 -5.72
CA GLU A 317 -2.00 -1.34 -6.09
C GLU A 317 -0.67 -0.66 -6.43
N ILE A 318 -0.63 0.20 -7.45
CA ILE A 318 0.61 0.83 -7.96
C ILE A 318 1.16 1.87 -6.98
N GLY A 319 0.33 2.81 -6.53
CA GLY A 319 0.76 3.85 -5.59
C GLY A 319 1.32 3.22 -4.31
N TYR A 320 0.59 2.27 -3.74
CA TYR A 320 1.00 1.54 -2.54
C TYR A 320 2.30 0.76 -2.74
N SER A 321 2.43 0.03 -3.85
CA SER A 321 3.61 -0.81 -4.14
C SER A 321 4.87 0.02 -4.31
N ASN A 322 4.78 1.21 -4.91
CA ASN A 322 5.89 2.16 -4.98
C ASN A 322 6.34 2.61 -3.59
N LYS A 323 5.41 2.87 -2.66
CA LYS A 323 5.77 3.30 -1.29
C LYS A 323 6.38 2.20 -0.44
N VAL A 324 6.10 0.94 -0.72
CA VAL A 324 6.85 -0.18 -0.12
C VAL A 324 8.35 -0.08 -0.48
N LEU A 325 8.66 0.22 -1.74
CA LEU A 325 10.05 0.39 -2.20
C LEU A 325 10.67 1.71 -1.68
N ASP A 326 9.90 2.78 -1.60
CA ASP A 326 10.36 4.04 -1.02
C ASP A 326 10.70 3.89 0.47
N LEU A 327 9.91 3.13 1.22
CA LEU A 327 10.20 2.82 2.63
C LEU A 327 11.50 1.99 2.75
N ILE A 328 11.69 0.99 1.89
CA ILE A 328 12.94 0.21 1.85
C ILE A 328 14.15 1.12 1.55
N ALA A 329 14.03 2.01 0.57
CA ALA A 329 15.10 2.96 0.23
C ALA A 329 15.42 3.91 1.39
N HIS A 330 14.37 4.40 2.09
CA HIS A 330 14.54 5.23 3.29
C HIS A 330 15.26 4.45 4.41
N MET A 331 14.81 3.23 4.69
CA MET A 331 15.46 2.35 5.69
C MET A 331 16.93 2.12 5.35
N ALA A 332 17.24 1.78 4.10
CA ALA A 332 18.61 1.56 3.64
C ALA A 332 19.49 2.82 3.81
N LYS A 333 18.95 4.00 3.51
CA LYS A 333 19.64 5.28 3.70
C LYS A 333 19.94 5.55 5.18
N VAL A 334 19.03 5.23 6.09
CA VAL A 334 19.20 5.45 7.54
C VAL A 334 20.15 4.41 8.14
N ASN A 335 20.11 3.18 7.64
CA ASN A 335 20.96 2.09 8.12
C ASN A 335 22.41 2.22 7.67
N GLY A 336 22.67 2.94 6.60
CA GLY A 336 24.00 3.35 6.17
C GLY A 336 24.67 2.54 5.24
#